data_a1b9b04e9cb2e1f39f9cf51aeaff6d62
#
_entry.id   a1b9b04e9cb2e1f39f9cf51aeaff6d62
#
_cell.length_a   1.000
_cell.length_b   1.000
_cell.length_c   1.000
_cell.angle_alpha   90.00
_cell.angle_beta   90.00
_cell.angle_gamma   90.00
#
_symmetry.space_group_name_H-M   'P 1'
#
loop_
_entity.id
_entity.type
_entity.pdbx_description
1 polymer ?
#
loop_
_entity_poly.entity_id
_entity_poly.type
_entity_poly.pdbx_seq_one_letter_code
_entity_poly.pdbx_strand_id
1 'polypeptide(L)'
;MIRKFLQRSFVALTLVAVSATTGFAGAWTAKQGAYYDKLAYNYYYSHETFNTTGNRGATPNNGKFTDHNVSNYFEYGLLDNLTVINSLSYKWLENEDNTLRTKGYGLGDVDLGARYKLLDSDRFGIVSSQLLVKIPGAYSKNDALPLGNGQYDTELRLLYGRSLYPLIPGYGNVEIGYRWRAEAPSDEIRFLVECGVDISKDFYTRAKLDGTISVNNGTKLDTNGNPTSSNNFDLGKLDLTVGYKAAPNWGVEASYVPSLYGQNTAAGATYSLALYLKTP
;
A
#
# COMPACT_ATOMS: atom_id res chain seq x y z
N MET A 1 53.47 40.12 -9.47
CA MET A 1 53.06 39.17 -10.51
C MET A 1 52.21 38.04 -9.91
N ILE A 2 51.34 38.30 -8.90
CA ILE A 2 50.54 37.29 -8.19
C ILE A 2 49.06 37.76 -8.05
N ARG A 3 48.56 38.52 -9.03
CA ARG A 3 47.22 39.09 -8.95
C ARG A 3 46.29 38.74 -10.15
N LYS A 4 46.61 37.70 -10.91
CA LYS A 4 45.82 37.29 -12.11
C LYS A 4 45.37 35.85 -12.13
N PHE A 5 45.32 35.14 -10.99
CA PHE A 5 44.92 33.71 -10.98
C PHE A 5 43.67 33.42 -10.16
N LEU A 6 42.88 34.43 -9.76
CA LEU A 6 41.65 34.26 -8.99
C LEU A 6 40.38 34.72 -9.73
N GLN A 7 40.43 34.77 -11.03
CA GLN A 7 39.23 35.00 -11.84
C GLN A 7 39.16 33.93 -12.90
N ARG A 8 38.37 32.95 -12.69
CA ARG A 8 37.66 32.05 -13.65
C ARG A 8 37.47 30.67 -13.05
N SER A 9 36.53 30.51 -12.17
CA SER A 9 35.81 29.25 -11.95
C SER A 9 34.52 29.57 -11.22
N PHE A 10 33.71 30.50 -11.75
CA PHE A 10 32.30 30.48 -11.52
C PHE A 10 31.75 29.44 -12.48
N VAL A 11 31.77 28.17 -12.09
CA VAL A 11 30.94 27.15 -12.67
C VAL A 11 29.52 27.54 -12.29
N ALA A 12 28.79 28.05 -13.27
CA ALA A 12 27.36 28.23 -13.19
C ALA A 12 26.78 26.83 -12.93
N LEU A 13 26.52 26.53 -11.66
CA LEU A 13 25.69 25.40 -11.26
C LEU A 13 24.28 25.78 -11.70
N THR A 14 23.95 25.41 -12.95
CA THR A 14 22.59 25.45 -13.44
C THR A 14 21.84 24.48 -12.54
N LEU A 15 21.12 25.01 -11.55
CA LEU A 15 20.11 24.26 -10.81
C LEU A 15 19.05 23.81 -11.83
N VAL A 16 19.28 22.67 -12.42
CA VAL A 16 18.17 21.89 -13.00
C VAL A 16 17.34 21.50 -11.79
N ALA A 17 16.26 22.23 -11.57
CA ALA A 17 15.18 21.79 -10.70
C ALA A 17 14.63 20.49 -11.31
N VAL A 18 15.28 19.38 -11.00
CA VAL A 18 14.69 18.06 -11.16
C VAL A 18 13.56 18.04 -10.13
N SER A 19 12.37 18.42 -10.59
CA SER A 19 11.15 18.16 -9.85
C SER A 19 11.20 16.66 -9.53
N ALA A 20 11.43 16.32 -8.27
CA ALA A 20 11.25 14.96 -7.80
C ALA A 20 9.81 14.58 -8.15
N THR A 21 9.65 13.81 -9.24
CA THR A 21 8.34 13.28 -9.62
C THR A 21 8.03 12.16 -8.64
N THR A 22 7.68 12.55 -7.42
CA THR A 22 7.09 11.66 -6.44
C THR A 22 5.84 11.09 -7.08
N GLY A 23 5.78 9.78 -7.28
CA GLY A 23 4.51 9.11 -7.47
C GLY A 23 3.59 9.58 -6.34
N PHE A 24 2.33 9.87 -6.62
CA PHE A 24 1.36 10.44 -5.69
C PHE A 24 1.02 9.45 -4.56
N ALA A 25 2.00 9.00 -3.77
CA ALA A 25 1.81 8.13 -2.62
C ALA A 25 1.98 8.93 -1.33
N GLY A 26 1.28 8.54 -0.27
CA GLY A 26 1.42 9.16 1.03
C GLY A 26 0.70 10.50 1.18
N ALA A 27 1.32 11.48 1.85
CA ALA A 27 0.67 12.73 2.23
C ALA A 27 0.44 13.74 1.08
N TRP A 28 1.04 13.53 -0.10
CA TRP A 28 0.92 14.44 -1.24
C TRP A 28 -0.44 14.32 -1.93
N THR A 29 -1.04 15.47 -2.26
CA THR A 29 -2.23 15.53 -3.12
C THR A 29 -1.82 15.74 -4.57
N ALA A 30 -2.57 15.13 -5.50
CA ALA A 30 -2.44 15.41 -6.91
C ALA A 30 -2.89 16.86 -7.21
N LYS A 31 -2.23 17.57 -8.13
CA LYS A 31 -2.70 18.86 -8.63
C LYS A 31 -4.04 18.70 -9.32
N GLN A 32 -4.83 19.75 -9.38
CA GLN A 32 -6.11 19.74 -10.07
C GLN A 32 -5.97 19.24 -11.52
N GLY A 33 -6.78 18.22 -11.87
CA GLY A 33 -6.75 17.58 -13.19
C GLY A 33 -5.64 16.53 -13.37
N ALA A 34 -4.69 16.42 -12.45
CA ALA A 34 -3.66 15.40 -12.50
C ALA A 34 -4.19 14.06 -11.98
N TYR A 35 -3.64 12.97 -12.52
CA TYR A 35 -4.01 11.62 -12.11
C TYR A 35 -2.77 10.72 -11.93
N TYR A 36 -2.96 9.68 -11.15
CA TYR A 36 -2.08 8.51 -11.05
C TYR A 36 -2.96 7.26 -11.13
N ASP A 37 -2.60 6.34 -12.02
CA ASP A 37 -3.29 5.08 -12.24
C ASP A 37 -2.28 3.94 -12.23
N LYS A 38 -2.51 2.94 -11.40
CA LYS A 38 -1.64 1.78 -11.29
C LYS A 38 -2.43 0.49 -11.43
N LEU A 39 -2.09 -0.28 -12.45
CA LEU A 39 -2.59 -1.64 -12.66
C LEU A 39 -1.50 -2.62 -12.26
N ALA A 40 -1.81 -3.54 -11.34
CA ALA A 40 -0.87 -4.53 -10.85
C ALA A 40 -1.44 -5.94 -10.94
N TYR A 41 -0.60 -6.89 -11.33
CA TYR A 41 -0.82 -8.31 -11.11
C TYR A 41 -0.08 -8.74 -9.86
N ASN A 42 -0.78 -9.36 -8.93
CA ASN A 42 -0.24 -9.81 -7.66
C ASN A 42 -0.43 -11.32 -7.52
N TYR A 43 0.60 -11.97 -6.98
CA TYR A 43 0.59 -13.38 -6.60
C TYR A 43 0.99 -13.49 -5.14
N TYR A 44 0.03 -13.77 -4.26
CA TYR A 44 0.28 -14.09 -2.87
C TYR A 44 0.28 -15.60 -2.66
N TYR A 45 1.25 -16.08 -1.88
CA TYR A 45 1.35 -17.47 -1.48
C TYR A 45 1.69 -17.58 -0.01
N SER A 46 1.01 -18.49 0.70
CA SER A 46 1.31 -18.86 2.07
C SER A 46 1.09 -20.35 2.29
N HIS A 47 2.00 -20.97 3.05
CA HIS A 47 1.89 -22.32 3.61
C HIS A 47 2.21 -22.31 5.10
N GLU A 48 2.29 -21.12 5.68
CA GLU A 48 2.55 -20.87 7.09
C GLU A 48 1.52 -19.87 7.64
N THR A 49 1.36 -19.87 8.95
CA THR A 49 0.49 -18.96 9.68
C THR A 49 1.19 -18.42 10.91
N PHE A 50 0.76 -17.23 11.35
CA PHE A 50 1.04 -16.74 12.69
C PHE A 50 -0.09 -17.18 13.62
N ASN A 51 0.24 -17.85 14.70
CA ASN A 51 -0.73 -18.31 15.71
C ASN A 51 -1.22 -17.16 16.62
N THR A 52 -1.99 -17.50 17.64
CA THR A 52 -2.55 -16.54 18.62
C THR A 52 -1.48 -15.84 19.48
N THR A 53 -0.25 -16.31 19.50
CA THR A 53 0.89 -15.70 20.22
C THR A 53 1.91 -15.06 19.27
N GLY A 54 1.60 -14.98 17.98
CA GLY A 54 2.47 -14.39 16.97
C GLY A 54 3.62 -15.30 16.51
N ASN A 55 3.65 -16.57 16.94
CA ASN A 55 4.66 -17.52 16.46
C ASN A 55 4.29 -18.03 15.07
N ARG A 56 5.27 -18.00 14.18
CA ARG A 56 5.16 -18.49 12.80
C ARG A 56 5.39 -20.00 12.76
N GLY A 57 4.53 -20.70 12.05
CA GLY A 57 4.61 -22.15 11.87
C GLY A 57 3.86 -22.63 10.64
N ALA A 58 4.06 -23.88 10.28
CA ALA A 58 3.35 -24.48 9.14
C ALA A 58 1.84 -24.47 9.36
N THR A 59 1.10 -24.20 8.28
CA THR A 59 -0.36 -24.31 8.31
C THR A 59 -0.77 -25.75 8.59
N PRO A 60 -1.75 -25.97 9.48
CA PRO A 60 -2.26 -27.31 9.77
C PRO A 60 -2.64 -28.07 8.50
N ASN A 61 -2.52 -29.40 8.53
CA ASN A 61 -2.87 -30.30 7.41
C ASN A 61 -2.15 -29.99 6.09
N ASN A 62 -0.93 -29.43 6.14
CA ASN A 62 -0.20 -28.94 4.96
C ASN A 62 -0.98 -27.90 4.15
N GLY A 63 -1.79 -27.10 4.83
CA GLY A 63 -2.62 -26.08 4.20
C GLY A 63 -1.79 -25.06 3.43
N LYS A 64 -2.32 -24.65 2.28
CA LYS A 64 -1.75 -23.66 1.38
C LYS A 64 -2.83 -22.67 0.97
N PHE A 65 -2.48 -21.41 0.89
CA PHE A 65 -3.36 -20.38 0.39
C PHE A 65 -2.69 -19.58 -0.72
N THR A 66 -3.41 -19.39 -1.82
CA THR A 66 -2.97 -18.55 -2.94
C THR A 66 -4.04 -17.51 -3.27
N ASP A 67 -3.58 -16.29 -3.57
CA ASP A 67 -4.38 -15.21 -4.11
C ASP A 67 -3.67 -14.67 -5.36
N HIS A 68 -4.21 -14.99 -6.52
CA HIS A 68 -3.87 -14.28 -7.75
C HIS A 68 -4.86 -13.13 -7.90
N ASN A 69 -4.38 -11.92 -8.12
CA ASN A 69 -5.30 -10.83 -8.38
C ASN A 69 -4.73 -9.79 -9.34
N VAL A 70 -5.65 -9.15 -10.05
CA VAL A 70 -5.38 -7.93 -10.80
C VAL A 70 -6.01 -6.79 -10.02
N SER A 71 -5.20 -5.85 -9.57
CA SER A 71 -5.66 -4.69 -8.80
C SER A 71 -5.43 -3.40 -9.58
N ASN A 72 -6.35 -2.48 -9.41
CA ASN A 72 -6.23 -1.10 -9.88
C ASN A 72 -6.25 -0.17 -8.68
N TYR A 73 -5.34 0.80 -8.67
CA TYR A 73 -5.29 1.91 -7.73
C TYR A 73 -5.26 3.22 -8.52
N PHE A 74 -6.22 4.10 -8.25
CA PHE A 74 -6.39 5.34 -8.98
C PHE A 74 -6.49 6.53 -8.04
N GLU A 75 -5.78 7.61 -8.37
CA GLU A 75 -5.88 8.92 -7.74
C GLU A 75 -6.18 9.99 -8.78
N TYR A 76 -7.03 10.95 -8.43
CA TYR A 76 -7.34 12.11 -9.25
C TYR A 76 -7.41 13.38 -8.41
N GLY A 77 -6.68 14.40 -8.82
CA GLY A 77 -6.71 15.73 -8.21
C GLY A 77 -7.99 16.47 -8.58
N LEU A 78 -8.94 16.49 -7.66
CA LEU A 78 -10.16 17.27 -7.84
C LEU A 78 -9.89 18.76 -7.65
N LEU A 79 -9.02 19.10 -6.70
CA LEU A 79 -8.45 20.41 -6.42
C LEU A 79 -6.97 20.23 -6.06
N ASP A 80 -6.16 21.28 -6.01
CA ASP A 80 -4.74 21.21 -5.64
C ASP A 80 -4.52 20.66 -4.21
N ASN A 81 -5.53 20.75 -3.37
CA ASN A 81 -5.52 20.27 -1.99
C ASN A 81 -6.46 19.09 -1.74
N LEU A 82 -7.15 18.58 -2.76
CA LEU A 82 -8.11 17.48 -2.63
C LEU A 82 -7.91 16.44 -3.74
N THR A 83 -7.56 15.22 -3.36
CA THR A 83 -7.41 14.07 -4.23
C THR A 83 -8.48 13.04 -3.90
N VAL A 84 -9.21 12.56 -4.91
CA VAL A 84 -10.08 11.39 -4.78
C VAL A 84 -9.29 10.12 -5.09
N ILE A 85 -9.65 9.03 -4.42
CA ILE A 85 -8.92 7.77 -4.43
C ILE A 85 -9.90 6.64 -4.69
N ASN A 86 -9.51 5.71 -5.54
CA ASN A 86 -10.22 4.46 -5.75
C ASN A 86 -9.22 3.30 -5.73
N SER A 87 -9.63 2.17 -5.15
CA SER A 87 -8.90 0.91 -5.26
C SER A 87 -9.87 -0.25 -5.40
N LEU A 88 -9.58 -1.16 -6.31
CA LEU A 88 -10.38 -2.36 -6.54
C LEU A 88 -9.48 -3.52 -7.00
N SER A 89 -9.95 -4.74 -6.85
CA SER A 89 -9.23 -5.91 -7.34
C SER A 89 -10.18 -7.01 -7.81
N TYR A 90 -9.80 -7.69 -8.88
CA TYR A 90 -10.41 -8.96 -9.26
C TYR A 90 -9.48 -10.08 -8.81
N LYS A 91 -10.03 -11.05 -8.09
CA LYS A 91 -9.27 -12.08 -7.37
C LYS A 91 -9.60 -13.47 -7.85
N TRP A 92 -8.60 -14.36 -7.77
CA TRP A 92 -8.71 -15.81 -7.88
C TRP A 92 -8.03 -16.42 -6.65
N LEU A 93 -8.85 -16.87 -5.71
CA LEU A 93 -8.42 -17.45 -4.45
C LEU A 93 -8.45 -18.96 -4.52
N GLU A 94 -7.49 -19.58 -3.88
CA GLU A 94 -7.48 -21.03 -3.66
C GLU A 94 -6.93 -21.32 -2.26
N ASN A 95 -7.68 -22.12 -1.51
CA ASN A 95 -7.25 -22.69 -0.26
C ASN A 95 -7.28 -24.21 -0.38
N GLU A 96 -6.16 -24.87 -0.09
CA GLU A 96 -5.97 -26.31 -0.26
C GLU A 96 -5.28 -26.88 0.98
N ASP A 97 -5.76 -28.00 1.49
CA ASP A 97 -5.10 -28.82 2.47
C ASP A 97 -5.18 -30.31 2.08
N ASN A 98 -4.74 -31.22 2.96
CA ASN A 98 -4.76 -32.66 2.69
C ASN A 98 -6.18 -33.25 2.49
N THR A 99 -7.22 -32.50 2.82
CA THR A 99 -8.61 -32.99 2.87
C THR A 99 -9.56 -32.24 1.94
N LEU A 100 -9.30 -30.95 1.74
CA LEU A 100 -10.23 -30.07 1.04
C LEU A 100 -9.49 -29.06 0.17
N ARG A 101 -10.07 -28.77 -0.99
CA ARG A 101 -9.66 -27.68 -1.87
C ARG A 101 -10.86 -26.79 -2.18
N THR A 102 -10.76 -25.52 -1.83
CA THR A 102 -11.80 -24.51 -2.10
C THR A 102 -11.24 -23.42 -3.00
N LYS A 103 -12.11 -22.86 -3.83
CA LYS A 103 -11.77 -21.79 -4.77
C LYS A 103 -12.83 -20.71 -4.69
N GLY A 104 -12.40 -19.45 -4.87
CA GLY A 104 -13.24 -18.29 -5.02
C GLY A 104 -12.68 -17.37 -6.10
N TYR A 105 -13.53 -16.72 -6.87
CA TYR A 105 -13.10 -15.73 -7.86
C TYR A 105 -14.16 -14.66 -8.05
N GLY A 106 -13.71 -13.47 -8.40
CA GLY A 106 -14.60 -12.34 -8.66
C GLY A 106 -14.01 -11.00 -8.23
N LEU A 107 -14.85 -9.99 -8.25
CA LEU A 107 -14.52 -8.65 -7.77
C LEU A 107 -14.50 -8.65 -6.23
N GLY A 108 -13.35 -8.25 -5.66
CA GLY A 108 -13.19 -8.02 -4.22
C GLY A 108 -13.85 -6.74 -3.75
N ASP A 109 -13.52 -6.32 -2.53
CA ASP A 109 -14.00 -5.04 -1.98
C ASP A 109 -13.45 -3.87 -2.78
N VAL A 110 -14.20 -2.76 -2.79
CA VAL A 110 -13.82 -1.50 -3.43
C VAL A 110 -13.57 -0.48 -2.34
N ASP A 111 -12.39 0.14 -2.34
CA ASP A 111 -12.08 1.29 -1.48
C ASP A 111 -12.30 2.59 -2.28
N LEU A 112 -13.11 3.48 -1.73
CA LEU A 112 -13.31 4.84 -2.22
C LEU A 112 -12.89 5.83 -1.14
N GLY A 113 -12.20 6.89 -1.53
CA GLY A 113 -11.75 7.86 -0.56
C GLY A 113 -11.38 9.21 -1.10
N ALA A 114 -11.05 10.08 -0.17
CA ALA A 114 -10.57 11.42 -0.44
C ALA A 114 -9.43 11.77 0.51
N ARG A 115 -8.39 12.40 -0.02
CA ARG A 115 -7.24 12.94 0.73
C ARG A 115 -7.27 14.44 0.63
N TYR A 116 -7.26 15.11 1.77
CA TYR A 116 -7.24 16.56 1.88
C TYR A 116 -5.93 17.03 2.52
N LYS A 117 -5.21 17.91 1.83
CA LYS A 117 -3.96 18.50 2.31
C LYS A 117 -4.26 19.60 3.32
N LEU A 118 -3.81 19.40 4.57
CA LEU A 118 -4.02 20.31 5.69
C LEU A 118 -2.90 21.33 5.82
N LEU A 119 -1.65 20.92 5.55
CA LEU A 119 -0.46 21.76 5.63
C LEU A 119 0.49 21.40 4.49
N ASP A 120 1.08 22.44 3.90
CA ASP A 120 2.15 22.31 2.91
C ASP A 120 3.24 23.34 3.26
N SER A 121 4.41 22.88 3.67
CA SER A 121 5.47 23.74 4.15
C SER A 121 6.84 23.17 3.78
N ASP A 122 7.66 23.98 3.14
CA ASP A 122 9.05 23.62 2.81
C ASP A 122 9.87 23.26 4.04
N ARG A 123 9.57 23.88 5.19
CA ARG A 123 10.29 23.61 6.43
C ARG A 123 9.82 22.35 7.15
N PHE A 124 8.50 22.12 7.22
CA PHE A 124 7.89 21.07 8.04
C PHE A 124 7.39 19.87 7.23
N GLY A 125 7.32 19.97 5.90
CA GLY A 125 6.75 18.93 5.06
C GLY A 125 5.24 19.09 4.88
N ILE A 126 4.59 18.02 4.45
CA ILE A 126 3.16 17.98 4.11
C ILE A 126 2.41 17.16 5.15
N VAL A 127 1.27 17.67 5.60
CA VAL A 127 0.32 16.95 6.44
C VAL A 127 -1.00 16.87 5.69
N SER A 128 -1.57 15.69 5.61
CA SER A 128 -2.87 15.44 4.99
C SER A 128 -3.74 14.55 5.87
N SER A 129 -5.04 14.67 5.69
CA SER A 129 -6.04 13.76 6.26
C SER A 129 -6.68 12.98 5.10
N GLN A 130 -7.01 11.72 5.32
CA GLN A 130 -7.65 10.86 4.33
C GLN A 130 -8.81 10.10 4.96
N LEU A 131 -9.96 10.16 4.29
CA LEU A 131 -11.12 9.33 4.59
C LEU A 131 -11.25 8.26 3.52
N LEU A 132 -11.38 7.00 3.92
CA LEU A 132 -11.67 5.87 3.05
C LEU A 132 -12.94 5.18 3.50
N VAL A 133 -13.74 4.73 2.54
CA VAL A 133 -14.88 3.84 2.75
C VAL A 133 -14.65 2.60 1.92
N LYS A 134 -14.61 1.44 2.56
CA LYS A 134 -14.61 0.14 1.90
C LYS A 134 -16.04 -0.30 1.67
N ILE A 135 -16.34 -0.65 0.44
CA ILE A 135 -17.63 -1.17 -0.02
C ILE A 135 -17.44 -2.65 -0.38
N PRO A 136 -18.22 -3.56 0.21
CA PRO A 136 -18.13 -4.98 -0.14
C PRO A 136 -18.44 -5.21 -1.63
N GLY A 137 -17.68 -6.11 -2.24
CA GLY A 137 -17.89 -6.53 -3.63
C GLY A 137 -19.13 -7.40 -3.81
N ALA A 138 -19.34 -7.84 -5.04
CA ALA A 138 -20.48 -8.70 -5.40
C ALA A 138 -20.21 -10.19 -5.11
N TYR A 139 -19.87 -10.52 -3.86
CA TYR A 139 -19.65 -11.89 -3.37
C TYR A 139 -20.43 -12.11 -2.07
N SER A 140 -20.64 -13.37 -1.69
CA SER A 140 -21.25 -13.71 -0.41
C SER A 140 -20.17 -13.92 0.65
N LYS A 141 -20.33 -13.30 1.83
CA LYS A 141 -19.48 -13.59 3.00
C LYS A 141 -19.63 -15.02 3.52
N ASN A 142 -20.68 -15.73 3.08
CA ASN A 142 -20.96 -17.12 3.43
C ASN A 142 -20.41 -18.11 2.41
N ASP A 143 -19.74 -17.66 1.36
CA ASP A 143 -19.05 -18.54 0.41
C ASP A 143 -17.98 -19.37 1.14
N ALA A 144 -17.67 -20.56 0.64
CA ALA A 144 -16.63 -21.43 1.23
C ALA A 144 -15.25 -20.75 1.24
N LEU A 145 -15.00 -19.83 0.32
CA LEU A 145 -13.81 -18.99 0.26
C LEU A 145 -14.22 -17.58 -0.22
N PRO A 146 -14.66 -16.69 0.69
CA PRO A 146 -15.12 -15.36 0.33
C PRO A 146 -13.97 -14.47 -0.12
N LEU A 147 -14.23 -13.52 -1.02
CA LEU A 147 -13.22 -12.61 -1.60
C LEU A 147 -12.85 -11.45 -0.67
N GLY A 148 -13.54 -11.30 0.43
CA GLY A 148 -13.36 -10.32 1.49
C GLY A 148 -14.30 -10.62 2.65
N ASN A 149 -14.45 -9.68 3.58
CA ASN A 149 -15.30 -9.92 4.77
C ASN A 149 -16.75 -9.42 4.63
N GLY A 150 -17.15 -8.93 3.46
CA GLY A 150 -18.55 -8.66 3.08
C GLY A 150 -19.22 -7.56 3.89
N GLN A 151 -18.46 -6.59 4.42
CA GLN A 151 -18.98 -5.51 5.24
C GLN A 151 -18.42 -4.15 4.82
N TYR A 152 -19.11 -3.09 5.23
CA TYR A 152 -18.60 -1.72 5.11
C TYR A 152 -17.60 -1.42 6.21
N ASP A 153 -16.48 -0.79 5.85
CA ASP A 153 -15.52 -0.24 6.78
C ASP A 153 -15.34 1.25 6.48
N THR A 154 -15.08 2.06 7.50
CA THR A 154 -14.72 3.47 7.35
C THR A 154 -13.37 3.69 8.01
N GLU A 155 -12.46 4.37 7.32
CA GLU A 155 -11.11 4.65 7.85
C GLU A 155 -10.81 6.14 7.77
N LEU A 156 -10.40 6.71 8.90
CA LEU A 156 -9.80 8.05 8.97
C LEU A 156 -8.30 7.90 9.21
N ARG A 157 -7.50 8.56 8.37
CA ARG A 157 -6.03 8.49 8.41
C ARG A 157 -5.43 9.88 8.43
N LEU A 158 -4.37 10.06 9.22
CA LEU A 158 -3.47 11.21 9.19
C LEU A 158 -2.17 10.79 8.50
N LEU A 159 -1.69 11.62 7.59
CA LEU A 159 -0.52 11.35 6.77
C LEU A 159 0.47 12.50 6.92
N TYR A 160 1.75 12.14 7.05
CA TYR A 160 2.86 13.08 7.03
C TYR A 160 3.87 12.66 5.99
N GLY A 161 4.28 13.58 5.12
CA GLY A 161 5.27 13.36 4.08
C GLY A 161 6.31 14.46 4.04
N ARG A 162 7.55 14.09 3.72
CA ARG A 162 8.64 15.03 3.57
C ARG A 162 9.55 14.62 2.42
N SER A 163 9.89 15.60 1.56
CA SER A 163 11.00 15.46 0.62
C SER A 163 12.33 15.48 1.36
N LEU A 164 13.21 14.58 1.01
CA LEU A 164 14.58 14.50 1.56
C LEU A 164 15.58 15.27 0.68
N TYR A 165 15.14 15.78 -0.46
CA TYR A 165 15.97 16.61 -1.34
C TYR A 165 16.35 17.92 -0.63
N PRO A 166 17.56 18.48 -0.82
CA PRO A 166 18.61 18.04 -1.75
C PRO A 166 19.60 17.00 -1.18
N LEU A 167 19.47 16.56 0.08
CA LEU A 167 20.41 15.64 0.71
C LEU A 167 20.34 14.24 0.09
N ILE A 168 19.14 13.76 -0.16
CA ILE A 168 18.83 12.45 -0.78
C ILE A 168 17.75 12.69 -1.82
N PRO A 169 17.88 12.18 -3.06
CA PRO A 169 16.84 12.28 -4.08
C PRO A 169 15.68 11.30 -3.75
N GLY A 170 14.86 11.68 -2.78
CA GLY A 170 13.82 10.80 -2.27
C GLY A 170 12.87 11.49 -1.30
N TYR A 171 12.08 10.68 -0.62
CA TYR A 171 11.06 11.12 0.32
C TYR A 171 10.88 10.12 1.46
N GLY A 172 10.30 10.60 2.56
CA GLY A 172 9.76 9.77 3.63
C GLY A 172 8.29 10.08 3.84
N ASN A 173 7.51 9.07 4.22
CA ASN A 173 6.09 9.17 4.52
C ASN A 173 5.74 8.32 5.73
N VAL A 174 4.87 8.85 6.60
CA VAL A 174 4.34 8.14 7.77
C VAL A 174 2.83 8.37 7.81
N GLU A 175 2.08 7.31 8.08
CA GLU A 175 0.64 7.35 8.17
C GLU A 175 0.17 6.60 9.41
N ILE A 176 -0.89 7.11 10.01
CA ILE A 176 -1.63 6.43 11.07
C ILE A 176 -3.12 6.63 10.85
N GLY A 177 -3.90 5.58 11.02
CA GLY A 177 -5.33 5.61 10.82
C GLY A 177 -6.07 4.69 11.77
N TYR A 178 -7.34 4.96 11.94
CA TYR A 178 -8.27 4.09 12.63
C TYR A 178 -9.37 3.67 11.65
N ARG A 179 -9.61 2.36 11.57
CA ARG A 179 -10.64 1.76 10.72
C ARG A 179 -11.75 1.20 11.59
N TRP A 180 -12.91 1.80 11.49
CA TRP A 180 -14.15 1.29 12.07
C TRP A 180 -14.71 0.21 11.17
N ARG A 181 -15.08 -0.92 11.77
CA ARG A 181 -15.64 -2.07 11.10
C ARG A 181 -17.11 -2.23 11.48
N ALA A 182 -18.00 -2.34 10.47
CA ALA A 182 -19.44 -2.33 10.70
C ALA A 182 -19.97 -3.62 11.37
N GLU A 183 -19.26 -4.73 11.26
CA GLU A 183 -19.71 -6.05 11.72
C GLU A 183 -18.68 -6.75 12.64
N ALA A 184 -18.70 -8.07 12.66
CA ALA A 184 -17.96 -8.95 13.55
C ALA A 184 -16.43 -8.82 13.59
N PRO A 185 -15.69 -8.50 12.50
CA PRO A 185 -14.25 -8.23 12.59
C PRO A 185 -13.94 -7.02 13.48
N SER A 186 -12.80 -7.11 14.19
CA SER A 186 -12.30 -6.04 15.04
C SER A 186 -12.01 -4.76 14.26
N ASP A 187 -12.24 -3.62 14.89
CA ASP A 187 -11.66 -2.36 14.46
C ASP A 187 -10.13 -2.47 14.41
N GLU A 188 -9.51 -1.63 13.60
CA GLU A 188 -8.08 -1.73 13.31
C GLU A 188 -7.39 -0.37 13.47
N ILE A 189 -6.20 -0.39 14.08
CA ILE A 189 -5.22 0.68 13.91
C ILE A 189 -4.36 0.32 12.70
N ARG A 190 -4.33 1.23 11.73
CA ARG A 190 -3.53 1.09 10.50
C ARG A 190 -2.36 2.04 10.57
N PHE A 191 -1.16 1.57 10.24
CA PHE A 191 0.00 2.44 10.13
C PHE A 191 0.84 2.08 8.91
N LEU A 192 1.57 3.08 8.42
CA LEU A 192 2.47 2.91 7.29
C LEU A 192 3.69 3.80 7.49
N VAL A 193 4.86 3.26 7.21
CA VAL A 193 6.11 4.02 7.10
C VAL A 193 6.73 3.68 5.75
N GLU A 194 7.01 4.70 4.96
CA GLU A 194 7.54 4.52 3.61
C GLU A 194 8.74 5.43 3.37
N CYS A 195 9.72 4.92 2.66
CA CYS A 195 10.83 5.68 2.12
C CYS A 195 11.03 5.29 0.66
N GLY A 196 11.10 6.30 -0.21
CA GLY A 196 11.42 6.13 -1.62
C GLY A 196 12.65 6.91 -2.00
N VAL A 197 13.53 6.32 -2.83
CA VAL A 197 14.78 6.94 -3.28
C VAL A 197 14.96 6.71 -4.78
N ASP A 198 15.28 7.78 -5.52
CA ASP A 198 15.73 7.70 -6.91
C ASP A 198 17.18 7.24 -6.96
N ILE A 199 17.43 6.04 -7.49
CA ILE A 199 18.77 5.46 -7.68
C ILE A 199 19.46 6.11 -8.88
N SER A 200 18.68 6.41 -9.91
CA SER A 200 19.10 7.11 -11.13
C SER A 200 17.94 7.92 -11.70
N LYS A 201 18.17 8.57 -12.85
CA LYS A 201 17.09 9.27 -13.56
C LYS A 201 15.91 8.35 -13.94
N ASP A 202 16.19 7.07 -14.19
CA ASP A 202 15.21 6.10 -14.72
C ASP A 202 14.78 5.07 -13.66
N PHE A 203 15.58 4.84 -12.60
CA PHE A 203 15.32 3.82 -11.59
C PHE A 203 15.11 4.41 -10.20
N TYR A 204 14.16 3.86 -9.47
CA TYR A 204 13.93 4.15 -8.07
C TYR A 204 13.67 2.89 -7.25
N THR A 205 13.81 3.00 -5.96
CA THR A 205 13.41 1.97 -5.01
C THR A 205 12.52 2.55 -3.94
N ARG A 206 11.67 1.70 -3.37
CA ARG A 206 10.79 2.04 -2.25
C ARG A 206 10.76 0.89 -1.26
N ALA A 207 10.87 1.23 0.01
CA ALA A 207 10.62 0.32 1.12
C ALA A 207 9.44 0.86 1.93
N LYS A 208 8.44 0.02 2.18
CA LYS A 208 7.23 0.38 2.91
C LYS A 208 6.90 -0.68 3.95
N LEU A 209 6.80 -0.29 5.20
CA LEU A 209 6.25 -1.10 6.29
C LEU A 209 4.78 -0.73 6.45
N ASP A 210 3.89 -1.65 6.15
CA ASP A 210 2.44 -1.50 6.28
C ASP A 210 1.96 -2.41 7.41
N GLY A 211 1.26 -1.87 8.38
CA GLY A 211 0.82 -2.59 9.56
C GLY A 211 -0.66 -2.42 9.88
N THR A 212 -1.22 -3.51 10.39
CA THR A 212 -2.57 -3.60 10.94
C THR A 212 -2.44 -4.13 12.36
N ILE A 213 -3.05 -3.44 13.32
CA ILE A 213 -3.16 -3.87 14.71
C ILE A 213 -4.64 -3.94 15.05
N SER A 214 -5.10 -5.12 15.47
CA SER A 214 -6.45 -5.33 15.93
C SER A 214 -6.69 -4.61 17.27
N VAL A 215 -7.84 -3.96 17.41
CA VAL A 215 -8.28 -3.39 18.68
C VAL A 215 -8.89 -4.49 19.59
N ASN A 216 -9.01 -5.71 19.09
CA ASN A 216 -9.53 -6.88 19.79
C ASN A 216 -10.98 -6.77 20.27
N ASN A 217 -11.78 -5.93 19.60
CA ASN A 217 -13.22 -5.79 19.85
C ASN A 217 -14.09 -6.63 18.90
N GLY A 218 -13.48 -7.41 18.00
CA GLY A 218 -14.17 -8.33 17.10
C GLY A 218 -14.68 -9.59 17.81
N THR A 219 -15.73 -10.18 17.25
CA THR A 219 -16.24 -11.47 17.77
C THR A 219 -15.20 -12.57 17.57
N LYS A 220 -15.09 -13.46 18.56
CA LYS A 220 -14.29 -14.67 18.43
C LYS A 220 -15.04 -15.65 17.52
N LEU A 221 -14.77 -15.63 16.22
CA LEU A 221 -15.17 -16.73 15.35
C LEU A 221 -14.09 -17.81 15.40
N ASP A 222 -14.55 -19.05 15.40
CA ASP A 222 -13.70 -20.18 15.11
C ASP A 222 -13.30 -20.07 13.64
N THR A 223 -12.03 -19.85 13.42
CA THR A 223 -11.50 -19.58 12.08
C THR A 223 -11.23 -20.90 11.38
N ASN A 224 -12.10 -21.78 11.22
CA ASN A 224 -11.97 -23.07 10.48
C ASN A 224 -10.75 -23.16 9.50
N GLY A 225 -9.61 -22.59 9.91
CA GLY A 225 -8.37 -22.55 9.15
C GLY A 225 -8.31 -21.56 7.98
N ASN A 226 -9.33 -20.76 7.75
CA ASN A 226 -9.30 -19.73 6.70
C ASN A 226 -8.69 -18.42 7.25
N PRO A 227 -7.48 -18.04 6.84
CA PRO A 227 -6.80 -16.85 7.36
C PRO A 227 -7.54 -15.53 7.01
N THR A 228 -8.40 -15.52 6.01
CA THR A 228 -9.18 -14.34 5.64
C THR A 228 -10.41 -14.12 6.53
N SER A 229 -10.80 -15.09 7.35
CA SER A 229 -11.95 -15.05 8.26
C SER A 229 -11.58 -14.74 9.72
N SER A 230 -10.33 -14.50 10.04
CA SER A 230 -9.93 -14.09 11.39
C SER A 230 -10.49 -12.71 11.71
N ASN A 231 -11.22 -12.62 12.83
CA ASN A 231 -11.83 -11.37 13.27
C ASN A 231 -10.92 -10.47 14.10
N ASN A 232 -9.89 -11.05 14.74
CA ASN A 232 -8.92 -10.31 15.53
C ASN A 232 -7.53 -10.75 15.09
N PHE A 233 -6.87 -9.99 14.24
CA PHE A 233 -5.55 -10.32 13.70
C PHE A 233 -4.64 -9.10 13.66
N ASP A 234 -3.35 -9.34 13.87
CA ASP A 234 -2.29 -8.37 13.59
C ASP A 234 -1.50 -8.81 12.38
N LEU A 235 -1.03 -7.87 11.59
CA LEU A 235 -0.20 -8.15 10.42
C LEU A 235 0.70 -6.96 10.10
N GLY A 236 2.00 -7.24 9.93
CA GLY A 236 2.96 -6.29 9.37
C GLY A 236 3.63 -6.85 8.14
N LYS A 237 3.66 -6.06 7.07
CA LYS A 237 4.25 -6.41 5.78
C LYS A 237 5.34 -5.42 5.40
N LEU A 238 6.42 -5.91 4.81
CA LEU A 238 7.47 -5.10 4.23
C LEU A 238 7.38 -5.15 2.71
N ASP A 239 6.95 -4.05 2.08
CA ASP A 239 6.92 -3.92 0.63
C ASP A 239 8.27 -3.35 0.15
N LEU A 240 9.00 -4.17 -0.61
CA LEU A 240 10.23 -3.78 -1.29
C LEU A 240 9.95 -3.69 -2.78
N THR A 241 10.03 -2.48 -3.31
CA THR A 241 9.71 -2.18 -4.71
C THR A 241 10.93 -1.61 -5.44
N VAL A 242 11.14 -2.07 -6.66
CA VAL A 242 12.01 -1.44 -7.66
C VAL A 242 11.14 -0.96 -8.80
N GLY A 243 11.32 0.29 -9.21
CA GLY A 243 10.58 0.91 -10.29
C GLY A 243 11.48 1.41 -11.41
N TYR A 244 11.00 1.31 -12.64
CA TYR A 244 11.61 1.85 -13.85
C TYR A 244 10.68 2.89 -14.48
N LYS A 245 11.18 4.12 -14.62
CA LYS A 245 10.50 5.26 -15.27
C LYS A 245 10.78 5.16 -16.77
N ALA A 246 9.87 4.55 -17.53
CA ALA A 246 10.04 4.36 -18.97
C ALA A 246 9.84 5.68 -19.74
N ALA A 247 8.97 6.56 -19.23
CA ALA A 247 8.75 7.92 -19.72
C ALA A 247 8.29 8.84 -18.55
N PRO A 248 8.18 10.16 -18.75
CA PRO A 248 7.70 11.06 -17.70
C PRO A 248 6.33 10.71 -17.15
N ASN A 249 5.48 10.06 -17.95
CA ASN A 249 4.09 9.77 -17.63
C ASN A 249 3.77 8.30 -17.39
N TRP A 250 4.74 7.37 -17.52
CA TRP A 250 4.52 5.96 -17.21
C TRP A 250 5.79 5.20 -16.83
N GLY A 251 5.59 4.10 -16.15
CA GLY A 251 6.66 3.21 -15.77
C GLY A 251 6.13 1.87 -15.26
N VAL A 252 7.05 1.02 -14.85
CA VAL A 252 6.76 -0.32 -14.33
C VAL A 252 7.39 -0.50 -12.96
N GLU A 253 6.74 -1.31 -12.13
CA GLU A 253 7.23 -1.67 -10.79
C GLU A 253 7.27 -3.19 -10.64
N ALA A 254 8.27 -3.68 -9.92
CA ALA A 254 8.31 -5.03 -9.39
C ALA A 254 8.44 -4.97 -7.87
N SER A 255 7.62 -5.73 -7.15
CA SER A 255 7.61 -5.71 -5.69
C SER A 255 7.65 -7.12 -5.09
N TYR A 256 8.31 -7.22 -3.94
CA TYR A 256 8.29 -8.38 -3.05
C TYR A 256 7.80 -7.93 -1.68
N VAL A 257 6.71 -8.55 -1.19
CA VAL A 257 6.01 -8.11 0.01
C VAL A 257 5.82 -9.28 0.99
N PRO A 258 6.85 -9.64 1.78
CA PRO A 258 6.72 -10.65 2.82
C PRO A 258 5.95 -10.15 4.05
N SER A 259 5.24 -11.06 4.72
CA SER A 259 4.74 -10.86 6.07
C SER A 259 5.90 -10.94 7.06
N LEU A 260 6.14 -9.86 7.83
CA LEU A 260 7.21 -9.78 8.82
C LEU A 260 6.78 -10.32 10.17
N TYR A 261 5.60 -9.94 10.61
CA TYR A 261 4.98 -10.37 11.86
C TYR A 261 3.47 -10.46 11.69
N GLY A 262 2.82 -11.16 12.59
CA GLY A 262 1.38 -11.26 12.61
C GLY A 262 0.88 -12.01 13.83
N GLN A 263 -0.44 -12.03 13.99
CA GLN A 263 -1.16 -12.82 14.96
C GLN A 263 -2.49 -13.24 14.34
N ASN A 264 -2.86 -14.51 14.46
CA ASN A 264 -4.09 -15.07 13.88
C ASN A 264 -4.23 -14.82 12.37
N THR A 265 -3.16 -14.92 11.59
CA THR A 265 -3.19 -14.63 10.17
C THR A 265 -2.19 -15.45 9.37
N ALA A 266 -2.32 -15.47 8.06
CA ALA A 266 -1.39 -16.15 7.17
C ALA A 266 -0.02 -15.45 7.15
N ALA A 267 1.04 -16.26 7.11
CA ALA A 267 2.43 -15.83 7.00
C ALA A 267 2.97 -16.15 5.62
N GLY A 268 2.72 -15.26 4.67
CA GLY A 268 3.09 -15.45 3.26
C GLY A 268 3.86 -14.29 2.67
N ALA A 269 3.98 -14.30 1.36
CA ALA A 269 4.58 -13.21 0.59
C ALA A 269 3.79 -12.94 -0.69
N THR A 270 3.74 -11.66 -1.09
CA THR A 270 3.20 -11.23 -2.38
C THR A 270 4.34 -10.89 -3.32
N TYR A 271 4.25 -11.36 -4.55
CA TYR A 271 5.04 -10.91 -5.69
C TYR A 271 4.15 -10.08 -6.60
N SER A 272 4.60 -8.91 -7.02
CA SER A 272 3.80 -7.98 -7.81
C SER A 272 4.56 -7.45 -9.01
N LEU A 273 3.87 -7.35 -10.13
CA LEU A 273 4.29 -6.58 -11.30
C LEU A 273 3.22 -5.56 -11.62
N ALA A 274 3.63 -4.32 -11.81
CA ALA A 274 2.70 -3.23 -12.06
C ALA A 274 3.14 -2.33 -13.21
N LEU A 275 2.16 -1.80 -13.91
CA LEU A 275 2.26 -0.66 -14.81
C LEU A 275 1.59 0.52 -14.14
N TYR A 276 2.24 1.69 -14.14
CA TYR A 276 1.60 2.92 -13.72
C TYR A 276 1.60 3.97 -14.82
N LEU A 277 0.54 4.76 -14.83
CA LEU A 277 0.35 5.94 -15.65
C LEU A 277 0.14 7.15 -14.74
N LYS A 278 0.64 8.30 -15.11
CA LYS A 278 0.42 9.53 -14.37
C LYS A 278 0.47 10.75 -15.28
N THR A 279 -0.14 11.83 -14.84
CA THR A 279 0.09 13.14 -15.46
C THR A 279 1.57 13.52 -15.32
N PRO A 280 2.22 14.03 -16.39
CA PRO A 280 3.63 14.44 -16.38
C PRO A 280 3.94 15.52 -15.35
#